data_478e229bd85652e337a914fceb9c7d3e
#
_entry.id   478e229bd85652e337a914fceb9c7d3e
#
_cell.length_a   1.000
_cell.length_b   1.000
_cell.length_c   1.000
_cell.angle_alpha   90.00
_cell.angle_beta   90.00
_cell.angle_gamma   90.00
#
_symmetry.space_group_name_H-M   'P 1'
#
loop_
_entity.id
_entity.type
_entity.pdbx_description
1 polymer ?
#
loop_
_entity_poly.entity_id
_entity_poly.type
_entity_poly.pdbx_seq_one_letter_code
_entity_poly.pdbx_strand_id
1 'polypeptide(L)'
;AYLLPAAALGVLLVTVDGVLSSTFALRVEFRGEFVGFIANESVYDAAHADILDRIQNVDTGEDWKARPEYTLTIVDQAALYSQGELTDRIIETSSAEFREATGVYVNTEFIGVTADSAALTQALEALKEPLYEGHENDDSWRVEFQQNVELKPGLYFTSTIITLDDLLARLH
;
A
#
# COMPACT_ATOMS: atom_id res chain seq x y z
N ALA A 1 -8.11 12.53 -58.41
CA ALA A 1 -9.09 11.41 -58.21
C ALA A 1 -8.60 10.30 -57.23
N TYR A 2 -7.39 10.42 -56.66
CA TYR A 2 -6.81 9.40 -55.74
C TYR A 2 -6.86 9.76 -54.25
N LEU A 3 -7.42 10.92 -53.86
CA LEU A 3 -7.48 11.36 -52.46
C LEU A 3 -8.55 10.61 -51.64
N LEU A 4 -9.67 10.24 -52.28
CA LEU A 4 -10.75 9.50 -51.60
C LEU A 4 -10.35 8.08 -51.15
N PRO A 5 -9.70 7.24 -52.02
CA PRO A 5 -9.28 5.90 -51.57
C PRO A 5 -8.16 5.94 -50.53
N ALA A 6 -7.27 6.95 -50.55
CA ALA A 6 -6.23 7.11 -49.52
C ALA A 6 -6.81 7.49 -48.15
N ALA A 7 -7.83 8.37 -48.14
CA ALA A 7 -8.53 8.72 -46.89
C ALA A 7 -9.33 7.53 -46.32
N ALA A 8 -9.99 6.74 -47.17
CA ALA A 8 -10.70 5.53 -46.74
C ALA A 8 -9.77 4.46 -46.18
N LEU A 9 -8.58 4.28 -46.78
CA LEU A 9 -7.57 3.36 -46.29
C LEU A 9 -6.99 3.82 -44.94
N GLY A 10 -6.76 5.12 -44.78
CA GLY A 10 -6.31 5.70 -43.52
C GLY A 10 -7.31 5.50 -42.36
N VAL A 11 -8.61 5.72 -42.63
CA VAL A 11 -9.67 5.48 -41.64
C VAL A 11 -9.78 3.98 -41.31
N LEU A 12 -9.65 3.09 -42.30
CA LEU A 12 -9.69 1.65 -42.09
C LEU A 12 -8.51 1.18 -41.21
N LEU A 13 -7.30 1.67 -41.47
CA LEU A 13 -6.12 1.32 -40.66
C LEU A 13 -6.27 1.77 -39.21
N VAL A 14 -6.74 2.99 -38.94
CA VAL A 14 -6.97 3.50 -37.57
C VAL A 14 -8.06 2.70 -36.86
N THR A 15 -9.13 2.28 -37.55
CA THR A 15 -10.18 1.45 -36.94
C THR A 15 -9.70 0.03 -36.69
N VAL A 16 -8.87 -0.54 -37.51
CA VAL A 16 -8.31 -1.89 -37.33
C VAL A 16 -7.32 -1.90 -36.18
N ASP A 17 -6.44 -0.90 -36.04
CA ASP A 17 -5.52 -0.77 -34.91
C ASP A 17 -6.30 -0.63 -33.58
N GLY A 18 -7.35 0.16 -33.54
CA GLY A 18 -8.20 0.33 -32.35
C GLY A 18 -8.93 -0.97 -31.92
N VAL A 19 -9.30 -1.81 -32.90
CA VAL A 19 -9.95 -3.12 -32.61
C VAL A 19 -8.92 -4.17 -32.17
N LEU A 20 -7.69 -4.12 -32.72
CA LEU A 20 -6.62 -5.06 -32.41
C LEU A 20 -6.00 -4.80 -31.00
N SER A 21 -6.10 -3.57 -30.48
CA SER A 21 -5.64 -3.24 -29.13
C SER A 21 -6.68 -3.49 -28.04
N SER A 22 -7.94 -3.77 -28.43
CA SER A 22 -9.03 -4.00 -27.48
C SER A 22 -9.06 -5.44 -26.99
N THR A 23 -9.32 -5.63 -25.69
CA THR A 23 -9.44 -6.94 -25.06
C THR A 23 -10.64 -6.99 -24.11
N PHE A 24 -11.13 -8.20 -23.82
CA PHE A 24 -12.07 -8.40 -22.75
C PHE A 24 -11.38 -8.20 -21.39
N ALA A 25 -12.06 -7.52 -20.51
CA ALA A 25 -11.60 -7.21 -19.15
C ALA A 25 -12.74 -7.33 -18.15
N LEU A 26 -12.39 -7.49 -16.89
CA LEU A 26 -13.28 -7.34 -15.77
C LEU A 26 -13.08 -5.93 -15.18
N ARG A 27 -14.13 -5.11 -15.18
CA ARG A 27 -14.21 -3.90 -14.39
C ARG A 27 -14.44 -4.32 -12.95
N VAL A 28 -13.55 -3.92 -12.07
CA VAL A 28 -13.59 -4.29 -10.64
C VAL A 28 -14.11 -3.12 -9.83
N GLU A 29 -15.11 -3.38 -9.01
CA GLU A 29 -15.57 -2.49 -7.95
C GLU A 29 -15.35 -3.18 -6.61
N PHE A 30 -14.69 -2.48 -5.70
CA PHE A 30 -14.47 -2.94 -4.34
C PHE A 30 -15.20 -1.98 -3.39
N ARG A 31 -16.18 -2.47 -2.63
CA ARG A 31 -17.00 -1.67 -1.71
C ARG A 31 -17.73 -0.49 -2.37
N GLY A 32 -18.11 -0.67 -3.64
CA GLY A 32 -18.76 0.36 -4.44
C GLY A 32 -17.81 1.37 -5.08
N GLU A 33 -16.49 1.26 -4.84
CA GLU A 33 -15.46 2.09 -5.46
C GLU A 33 -14.83 1.35 -6.65
N PHE A 34 -14.68 2.05 -7.78
CA PHE A 34 -13.97 1.53 -8.93
C PHE A 34 -12.47 1.46 -8.66
N VAL A 35 -11.89 0.25 -8.78
CA VAL A 35 -10.47 0.02 -8.49
C VAL A 35 -9.62 -0.31 -9.71
N GLY A 36 -10.23 -0.67 -10.84
CA GLY A 36 -9.47 -0.89 -12.07
C GLY A 36 -10.09 -1.90 -13.03
N PHE A 37 -9.40 -2.12 -14.15
CA PHE A 37 -9.70 -3.18 -15.12
C PHE A 37 -8.64 -4.27 -15.01
N ILE A 38 -9.05 -5.52 -14.98
CA ILE A 38 -8.16 -6.68 -14.88
C ILE A 38 -8.49 -7.71 -15.97
N ALA A 39 -7.52 -8.53 -16.34
CA ALA A 39 -7.71 -9.56 -17.36
C ALA A 39 -8.61 -10.72 -16.88
N ASN A 40 -8.53 -11.06 -15.59
CA ASN A 40 -9.30 -12.14 -14.96
C ASN A 40 -9.28 -11.99 -13.43
N GLU A 41 -10.12 -12.75 -12.74
CA GLU A 41 -10.30 -12.69 -11.28
C GLU A 41 -9.02 -13.02 -10.49
N SER A 42 -8.12 -13.86 -11.02
CA SER A 42 -6.90 -14.23 -10.30
C SER A 42 -5.97 -13.05 -10.03
N VAL A 43 -6.05 -11.97 -10.83
CA VAL A 43 -5.29 -10.73 -10.60
C VAL A 43 -5.78 -10.06 -9.31
N TYR A 44 -7.10 -10.04 -9.09
CA TYR A 44 -7.67 -9.51 -7.85
C TYR A 44 -7.34 -10.39 -6.65
N ASP A 45 -7.49 -11.71 -6.79
CA ASP A 45 -7.20 -12.65 -5.71
C ASP A 45 -5.75 -12.52 -5.23
N ALA A 46 -4.80 -12.37 -6.18
CA ALA A 46 -3.39 -12.16 -5.87
C ALA A 46 -3.13 -10.79 -5.22
N ALA A 47 -3.77 -9.71 -5.70
CA ALA A 47 -3.66 -8.39 -5.10
C ALA A 47 -4.25 -8.35 -3.68
N HIS A 48 -5.40 -8.99 -3.48
CA HIS A 48 -6.05 -9.08 -2.18
C HIS A 48 -5.22 -9.90 -1.19
N ALA A 49 -4.62 -11.02 -1.62
CA ALA A 49 -3.72 -11.82 -0.80
C ALA A 49 -2.48 -11.02 -0.37
N ASP A 50 -1.88 -10.24 -1.29
CA ASP A 50 -0.74 -9.37 -1.00
C ASP A 50 -1.10 -8.29 0.06
N ILE A 51 -2.29 -7.70 -0.02
CA ILE A 51 -2.78 -6.74 0.98
C ILE A 51 -2.93 -7.40 2.34
N LEU A 52 -3.57 -8.58 2.39
CA LEU A 52 -3.76 -9.30 3.65
C LEU A 52 -2.44 -9.68 4.31
N ASP A 53 -1.43 -10.01 3.51
CA ASP A 53 -0.08 -10.37 3.99
C ASP A 53 0.67 -9.14 4.57
N ARG A 54 0.36 -7.94 4.08
CA ARG A 54 0.93 -6.67 4.55
C ARG A 54 0.25 -6.11 5.80
N ILE A 55 -1.01 -6.50 6.08
CA ILE A 55 -1.73 -6.03 7.27
C ILE A 55 -1.10 -6.64 8.52
N GLN A 56 -0.61 -5.78 9.41
CA GLN A 56 0.03 -6.17 10.66
C GLN A 56 -0.94 -6.07 11.84
N ASN A 57 -0.89 -7.08 12.70
CA ASN A 57 -1.48 -7.06 14.04
C ASN A 57 -3.00 -6.84 14.11
N VAL A 58 -3.78 -7.35 13.12
CA VAL A 58 -5.23 -7.15 13.13
C VAL A 58 -6.00 -8.37 12.63
N ASP A 59 -7.07 -8.65 13.36
CA ASP A 59 -8.21 -9.43 12.85
C ASP A 59 -8.89 -8.59 11.74
N THR A 60 -8.72 -9.02 10.48
CA THR A 60 -9.36 -8.34 9.35
C THR A 60 -10.86 -8.44 9.53
N GLY A 61 -11.53 -7.30 9.75
CA GLY A 61 -12.97 -7.23 9.91
C GLY A 61 -13.71 -7.89 8.74
N GLU A 62 -14.97 -8.25 8.94
CA GLU A 62 -15.78 -8.93 7.91
C GLU A 62 -15.84 -8.15 6.59
N ASP A 63 -15.76 -6.83 6.66
CA ASP A 63 -15.78 -5.94 5.48
C ASP A 63 -14.58 -6.12 4.53
N TRP A 64 -13.41 -6.52 5.06
CA TRP A 64 -12.25 -6.86 4.23
C TRP A 64 -12.41 -8.20 3.50
N LYS A 65 -13.26 -9.06 3.99
CA LYS A 65 -13.60 -10.34 3.35
C LYS A 65 -14.69 -10.18 2.28
N ALA A 66 -15.24 -8.98 2.11
CA ALA A 66 -16.23 -8.72 1.08
C ALA A 66 -15.65 -9.00 -0.32
N ARG A 67 -16.40 -9.72 -1.12
CA ARG A 67 -16.01 -10.01 -2.50
C ARG A 67 -16.18 -8.77 -3.36
N PRO A 68 -15.28 -8.54 -4.34
CA PRO A 68 -15.45 -7.46 -5.30
C PRO A 68 -16.62 -7.77 -6.24
N GLU A 69 -17.18 -6.74 -6.83
CA GLU A 69 -18.13 -6.85 -7.92
C GLU A 69 -17.40 -6.78 -9.26
N TYR A 70 -17.77 -7.68 -10.19
CA TYR A 70 -17.16 -7.76 -11.50
C TYR A 70 -18.19 -7.46 -12.59
N THR A 71 -17.80 -6.60 -13.54
CA THR A 71 -18.56 -6.35 -14.76
C THR A 71 -17.68 -6.60 -15.97
N LEU A 72 -18.11 -7.50 -16.87
CA LEU A 72 -17.40 -7.76 -18.13
C LEU A 72 -17.50 -6.55 -19.02
N THR A 73 -16.36 -6.13 -19.58
CA THR A 73 -16.24 -4.98 -20.46
C THR A 73 -15.17 -5.22 -21.53
N ILE A 74 -15.05 -4.28 -22.48
CA ILE A 74 -13.99 -4.25 -23.48
C ILE A 74 -13.22 -2.96 -23.29
N VAL A 75 -11.91 -3.09 -23.12
CA VAL A 75 -10.99 -1.96 -22.90
C VAL A 75 -9.77 -2.08 -23.79
N ASP A 76 -8.98 -1.02 -23.89
CA ASP A 76 -7.64 -1.10 -24.45
C ASP A 76 -6.77 -1.98 -23.52
N GLN A 77 -5.94 -2.84 -24.12
CA GLN A 77 -5.05 -3.73 -23.38
C GLN A 77 -4.11 -2.94 -22.43
N ALA A 78 -3.73 -1.72 -22.81
CA ALA A 78 -2.93 -0.83 -21.98
C ALA A 78 -3.67 -0.31 -20.72
N ALA A 79 -5.00 -0.45 -20.65
CA ALA A 79 -5.80 -0.06 -19.50
C ALA A 79 -5.91 -1.17 -18.43
N LEU A 80 -5.37 -2.37 -18.71
CA LEU A 80 -5.38 -3.48 -17.75
C LEU A 80 -4.36 -3.23 -16.65
N TYR A 81 -4.80 -3.37 -15.43
CA TYR A 81 -3.95 -3.32 -14.24
C TYR A 81 -3.25 -4.67 -14.02
N SER A 82 -1.98 -4.59 -13.70
CA SER A 82 -1.23 -5.69 -13.08
C SER A 82 -1.66 -5.90 -11.62
N GLN A 83 -1.24 -7.00 -11.01
CA GLN A 83 -1.46 -7.25 -9.57
C GLN A 83 -0.98 -6.07 -8.72
N GLY A 84 0.25 -5.56 -8.95
CA GLY A 84 0.82 -4.48 -8.15
C GLY A 84 0.03 -3.17 -8.26
N GLU A 85 -0.33 -2.76 -9.49
CA GLU A 85 -1.14 -1.56 -9.72
C GLU A 85 -2.52 -1.68 -9.06
N LEU A 86 -3.13 -2.86 -9.11
CA LEU A 86 -4.41 -3.10 -8.45
C LEU A 86 -4.27 -3.08 -6.92
N THR A 87 -3.20 -3.68 -6.36
CA THR A 87 -2.86 -3.62 -4.94
C THR A 87 -2.77 -2.18 -4.46
N ASP A 88 -1.95 -1.36 -5.14
CA ASP A 88 -1.76 0.05 -4.79
C ASP A 88 -3.08 0.83 -4.87
N ARG A 89 -3.89 0.56 -5.89
CA ARG A 89 -5.19 1.22 -6.06
C ARG A 89 -6.20 0.85 -4.97
N ILE A 90 -6.24 -0.42 -4.56
CA ILE A 90 -7.10 -0.87 -3.45
C ILE A 90 -6.65 -0.22 -2.13
N ILE A 91 -5.34 -0.16 -1.87
CA ILE A 91 -4.79 0.51 -0.68
C ILE A 91 -5.16 1.99 -0.67
N GLU A 92 -4.99 2.69 -1.79
CA GLU A 92 -5.32 4.11 -1.92
C GLU A 92 -6.81 4.38 -1.65
N THR A 93 -7.72 3.60 -2.26
CA THR A 93 -9.16 3.73 -2.07
C THR A 93 -9.62 3.36 -0.66
N SER A 94 -8.86 2.51 0.03
CA SER A 94 -9.13 2.07 1.40
C SER A 94 -8.37 2.88 2.47
N SER A 95 -7.75 4.00 2.10
CA SER A 95 -6.90 4.82 2.99
C SER A 95 -7.62 5.40 4.23
N ALA A 96 -8.94 5.47 4.19
CA ALA A 96 -9.75 5.81 5.37
C ALA A 96 -9.73 4.72 6.46
N GLU A 97 -9.46 3.47 6.09
CA GLU A 97 -9.52 2.32 6.99
C GLU A 97 -8.12 1.86 7.42
N PHE A 98 -7.19 1.78 6.48
CA PHE A 98 -5.79 1.44 6.78
C PHE A 98 -4.86 2.19 5.82
N ARG A 99 -3.64 2.34 6.28
CA ARG A 99 -2.55 2.94 5.51
C ARG A 99 -1.20 2.40 5.98
N GLU A 100 -0.19 2.67 5.19
CA GLU A 100 1.18 2.38 5.58
C GLU A 100 1.57 3.16 6.83
N ALA A 101 2.13 2.45 7.81
CA ALA A 101 2.56 2.98 9.08
C ALA A 101 3.62 2.05 9.70
N THR A 102 4.17 2.45 10.85
CA THR A 102 5.17 1.64 11.58
C THR A 102 4.67 1.30 12.96
N GLY A 103 4.52 0.01 13.23
CA GLY A 103 4.23 -0.52 14.56
C GLY A 103 5.49 -0.63 15.41
N VAL A 104 5.35 -0.32 16.68
CA VAL A 104 6.40 -0.39 17.69
C VAL A 104 6.10 -1.55 18.64
N TYR A 105 7.09 -2.42 18.79
CA TYR A 105 7.05 -3.55 19.71
C TYR A 105 8.21 -3.44 20.69
N VAL A 106 7.93 -3.69 21.97
CA VAL A 106 8.94 -3.76 23.02
C VAL A 106 8.89 -5.14 23.64
N ASN A 107 9.99 -5.89 23.54
CA ASN A 107 10.05 -7.29 24.01
C ASN A 107 8.93 -8.17 23.42
N THR A 108 8.57 -7.96 22.14
CA THR A 108 7.45 -8.61 21.44
C THR A 108 6.05 -8.10 21.79
N GLU A 109 5.88 -7.25 22.78
CA GLU A 109 4.62 -6.62 23.12
C GLU A 109 4.35 -5.42 22.21
N PHE A 110 3.14 -5.35 21.64
CA PHE A 110 2.72 -4.25 20.78
C PHE A 110 2.39 -3.00 21.61
N ILE A 111 3.07 -1.89 21.33
CA ILE A 111 2.93 -0.62 22.07
C ILE A 111 2.01 0.36 21.34
N GLY A 112 2.13 0.45 20.02
CA GLY A 112 1.33 1.36 19.21
C GLY A 112 1.85 1.50 17.79
N VAL A 113 1.21 2.35 17.00
CA VAL A 113 1.52 2.61 15.60
C VAL A 113 1.68 4.09 15.35
N THR A 114 2.69 4.49 14.60
CA THR A 114 2.83 5.86 14.09
C THR A 114 2.93 5.89 12.56
N ALA A 115 2.39 6.95 11.96
CA ALA A 115 2.54 7.18 10.52
C ALA A 115 3.91 7.78 10.15
N ASP A 116 4.63 8.36 11.10
CA ASP A 116 5.92 9.01 10.89
C ASP A 116 7.07 8.18 11.50
N SER A 117 7.54 7.21 10.71
CA SER A 117 8.67 6.35 11.09
C SER A 117 9.98 7.11 11.22
N ALA A 118 10.16 8.18 10.43
CA ALA A 118 11.38 8.96 10.45
C ALA A 118 11.49 9.78 11.74
N ALA A 119 10.40 10.46 12.12
CA ALA A 119 10.33 11.20 13.39
C ALA A 119 10.45 10.26 14.59
N LEU A 120 9.87 9.06 14.53
CA LEU A 120 10.03 8.05 15.57
C LEU A 120 11.50 7.64 15.73
N THR A 121 12.18 7.30 14.62
CA THR A 121 13.60 6.91 14.66
C THR A 121 14.45 8.03 15.26
N GLN A 122 14.22 9.27 14.81
CA GLN A 122 14.93 10.44 15.34
C GLN A 122 14.67 10.65 16.84
N ALA A 123 13.42 10.48 17.29
CA ALA A 123 13.07 10.60 18.70
C ALA A 123 13.75 9.51 19.56
N LEU A 124 13.80 8.26 19.07
CA LEU A 124 14.48 7.16 19.76
C LEU A 124 16.00 7.38 19.84
N GLU A 125 16.63 7.95 18.80
CA GLU A 125 18.05 8.31 18.86
C GLU A 125 18.30 9.48 19.83
N ALA A 126 17.42 10.50 19.83
CA ALA A 126 17.52 11.63 20.75
C ALA A 126 17.43 11.21 22.23
N LEU A 127 16.74 10.11 22.55
CA LEU A 127 16.71 9.55 23.91
C LEU A 127 18.07 9.01 24.35
N LYS A 128 18.95 8.65 23.41
CA LYS A 128 20.31 8.15 23.70
C LYS A 128 21.33 9.28 23.83
N GLU A 129 21.10 10.44 23.19
CA GLU A 129 22.07 11.55 23.15
C GLU A 129 22.57 12.00 24.53
N PRO A 130 21.73 12.19 25.56
CA PRO A 130 22.22 12.61 26.88
C PRO A 130 23.15 11.60 27.55
N LEU A 131 23.08 10.32 27.16
CA LEU A 131 23.90 9.25 27.70
C LEU A 131 25.28 9.18 27.05
N TYR A 132 25.49 9.88 25.94
CA TYR A 132 26.80 10.00 25.26
C TYR A 132 27.62 11.18 25.81
N GLU A 133 27.05 12.09 26.60
CA GLU A 133 27.79 13.21 27.17
C GLU A 133 29.02 12.72 27.98
N GLY A 134 30.19 13.18 27.59
CA GLY A 134 31.49 12.78 28.19
C GLY A 134 32.15 11.55 27.55
N HIS A 135 31.51 10.90 26.59
CA HIS A 135 32.02 9.73 25.85
C HIS A 135 32.12 9.96 24.35
N GLU A 136 32.05 11.22 23.87
CA GLU A 136 31.94 11.62 22.46
C GLU A 136 33.09 11.15 21.57
N ASN A 137 34.26 10.79 22.16
CA ASN A 137 35.47 10.32 21.47
C ASN A 137 35.82 8.86 21.79
N ASP A 138 34.94 8.10 22.42
CA ASP A 138 35.18 6.71 22.79
C ASP A 138 34.37 5.76 21.89
N ASP A 139 34.98 5.28 20.82
CA ASP A 139 34.37 4.34 19.87
C ASP A 139 33.96 2.99 20.51
N SER A 140 34.39 2.71 21.72
CA SER A 140 34.03 1.52 22.47
C SER A 140 32.73 1.68 23.29
N TRP A 141 32.30 2.94 23.48
CA TRP A 141 31.08 3.26 24.23
C TRP A 141 29.86 3.15 23.33
N ARG A 142 28.90 2.31 23.71
CA ARG A 142 27.63 2.15 23.00
C ARG A 142 26.49 2.23 23.97
N VAL A 143 25.47 3.03 23.60
CA VAL A 143 24.22 3.12 24.32
C VAL A 143 23.19 2.28 23.57
N GLU A 144 22.64 1.28 24.24
CA GLU A 144 21.60 0.42 23.71
C GLU A 144 20.39 0.47 24.65
N PHE A 145 19.19 0.31 24.09
CA PHE A 145 18.01 0.14 24.92
C PHE A 145 18.12 -1.17 25.70
N GLN A 146 17.77 -1.15 26.97
CA GLN A 146 17.76 -2.35 27.81
C GLN A 146 16.71 -3.36 27.32
N GLN A 147 15.64 -2.85 26.69
CA GLN A 147 14.56 -3.65 26.11
C GLN A 147 14.74 -3.72 24.59
N ASN A 148 14.33 -4.85 24.00
CA ASN A 148 14.37 -5.00 22.56
C ASN A 148 13.24 -4.18 21.94
N VAL A 149 13.59 -3.10 21.24
CA VAL A 149 12.64 -2.25 20.48
C VAL A 149 12.67 -2.66 19.02
N GLU A 150 11.54 -3.14 18.51
CA GLU A 150 11.40 -3.60 17.13
C GLU A 150 10.38 -2.72 16.38
N LEU A 151 10.78 -2.21 15.21
CA LEU A 151 9.96 -1.40 14.34
C LEU A 151 9.49 -2.27 13.17
N LYS A 152 8.18 -2.39 12.99
CA LYS A 152 7.57 -3.19 11.91
C LYS A 152 6.79 -2.29 10.96
N PRO A 153 7.34 -1.95 9.77
CA PRO A 153 6.57 -1.28 8.74
C PRO A 153 5.53 -2.23 8.15
N GLY A 154 4.36 -1.71 7.80
CA GLY A 154 3.27 -2.47 7.21
C GLY A 154 2.00 -1.67 7.08
N LEU A 155 0.90 -2.34 6.73
CA LEU A 155 -0.43 -1.75 6.74
C LEU A 155 -1.06 -1.89 8.12
N TYR A 156 -1.57 -0.77 8.64
CA TYR A 156 -2.24 -0.71 9.94
C TYR A 156 -3.58 0.02 9.81
N PHE A 157 -4.56 -0.37 10.61
CA PHE A 157 -5.82 0.38 10.66
C PHE A 157 -5.58 1.82 11.09
N THR A 158 -6.17 2.75 10.37
CA THR A 158 -6.04 4.19 10.63
C THR A 158 -6.46 4.55 12.05
N SER A 159 -7.45 3.83 12.59
CA SER A 159 -7.92 4.00 13.97
C SER A 159 -6.90 3.61 15.05
N THR A 160 -5.88 2.82 14.70
CA THR A 160 -4.82 2.40 15.66
C THR A 160 -3.60 3.31 15.62
N ILE A 161 -3.53 4.24 14.65
CA ILE A 161 -2.41 5.16 14.50
C ILE A 161 -2.58 6.28 15.51
N ILE A 162 -1.57 6.44 16.36
CA ILE A 162 -1.51 7.46 17.40
C ILE A 162 -0.44 8.52 17.08
N THR A 163 -0.47 9.63 17.80
CA THR A 163 0.56 10.67 17.68
C THR A 163 1.91 10.17 18.18
N LEU A 164 2.99 10.76 17.71
CA LEU A 164 4.33 10.41 18.18
C LEU A 164 4.48 10.65 19.70
N ASP A 165 3.90 11.75 20.20
CA ASP A 165 3.96 12.10 21.63
C ASP A 165 3.25 11.05 22.50
N ASP A 166 2.06 10.57 22.06
CA ASP A 166 1.34 9.52 22.75
C ASP A 166 2.11 8.19 22.72
N LEU A 167 2.77 7.91 21.60
CA LEU A 167 3.59 6.71 21.44
C LEU A 167 4.80 6.75 22.37
N LEU A 168 5.53 7.88 22.41
CA LEU A 168 6.68 8.07 23.30
C LEU A 168 6.27 8.01 24.77
N ALA A 169 5.09 8.54 25.13
CA ALA A 169 4.56 8.45 26.50
C ALA A 169 4.27 7.00 26.93
N ARG A 170 4.02 6.07 26.00
CA ARG A 170 3.84 4.65 26.29
C ARG A 170 5.15 3.86 26.40
N LEU A 171 6.25 4.44 25.89
CA LEU A 171 7.59 3.86 25.96
C LEU A 171 8.32 4.19 27.26
N HIS A 172 7.82 5.13 28.03
CA HIS A 172 8.30 5.51 29.38
C HIS A 172 7.59 4.73 30.46
#